data_a7e937e195fa6893219a178ade5d7e3c
#
_entry.id   a7e937e195fa6893219a178ade5d7e3c
#
_cell.length_a   1.000
_cell.length_b   1.000
_cell.length_c   1.000
_cell.angle_alpha   90.00
_cell.angle_beta   90.00
_cell.angle_gamma   90.00
#
_symmetry.space_group_name_H-M   'P 1'
#
loop_
_entity.id
_entity.type
_entity.pdbx_description
1 polymer ?
#
loop_
_entity_poly.entity_id
_entity_poly.type
_entity_poly.pdbx_seq_one_letter_code
_entity_poly.pdbx_strand_id
1 'polypeptide(L)'
;STPTTFNFHPNVLIDQEAILSIHNPYENNTLNFDNNEVKNYKGIITYIKYLGINHESALNINDSTSNTKQIQYKHFFSFKLQSVLIRLSLNKANRIYTHTNIIEVIKQTLGFYQDILHKEIDYSNIHFNYEEQELISQYNESDLDFITRLSHNNGIFFYEDENTIYFCDV
;
A
#
# COMPACT_ATOMS: atom_id res chain seq x y z
N SER A 1 18.73 -35.59 -11.44
CA SER A 1 18.37 -34.82 -10.26
C SER A 1 17.02 -34.13 -10.54
N THR A 2 16.03 -34.53 -9.76
CA THR A 2 14.71 -33.90 -9.78
C THR A 2 14.86 -32.41 -9.47
N PRO A 3 14.18 -31.49 -10.21
CA PRO A 3 14.20 -30.09 -9.86
C PRO A 3 13.67 -29.94 -8.44
N THR A 4 14.39 -29.20 -7.60
CA THR A 4 13.92 -28.81 -6.28
C THR A 4 12.56 -28.16 -6.44
N THR A 5 11.53 -28.82 -5.94
CA THR A 5 10.17 -28.28 -5.95
C THR A 5 10.18 -26.96 -5.20
N PHE A 6 9.92 -25.88 -5.93
CA PHE A 6 9.75 -24.56 -5.35
C PHE A 6 8.46 -24.59 -4.51
N ASN A 7 8.60 -24.67 -3.19
CA ASN A 7 7.52 -24.90 -2.24
C ASN A 7 6.95 -23.58 -1.68
N PHE A 8 7.06 -22.49 -2.45
CA PHE A 8 6.53 -21.20 -2.06
C PHE A 8 5.09 -21.05 -2.59
N HIS A 9 4.16 -20.81 -1.66
CA HIS A 9 2.77 -20.47 -2.00
C HIS A 9 2.61 -18.95 -2.00
N PRO A 10 2.54 -18.31 -3.18
CA PRO A 10 2.50 -16.85 -3.27
C PRO A 10 1.36 -16.20 -2.48
N ASN A 11 0.24 -16.90 -2.34
CA ASN A 11 -0.95 -16.39 -1.65
C ASN A 11 -0.72 -16.07 -0.16
N VAL A 12 0.34 -16.59 0.47
CA VAL A 12 0.69 -16.24 1.85
C VAL A 12 1.12 -14.77 1.99
N LEU A 13 1.46 -14.12 0.88
CA LEU A 13 1.83 -12.70 0.86
C LEU A 13 0.61 -11.76 0.70
N ILE A 14 -0.57 -12.29 0.40
CA ILE A 14 -1.78 -11.47 0.31
C ILE A 14 -2.08 -10.88 1.69
N ASP A 15 -2.43 -9.59 1.71
CA ASP A 15 -2.67 -8.78 2.92
C ASP A 15 -1.43 -8.56 3.81
N GLN A 16 -0.23 -8.94 3.34
CA GLN A 16 1.01 -8.63 4.05
C GLN A 16 1.48 -7.21 3.69
N GLU A 17 2.03 -6.52 4.68
CA GLU A 17 2.68 -5.23 4.48
C GLU A 17 3.96 -5.41 3.65
N ALA A 18 4.19 -4.49 2.74
CA ALA A 18 5.40 -4.45 1.92
C ALA A 18 5.81 -3.01 1.64
N ILE A 19 7.11 -2.82 1.43
CA ILE A 19 7.69 -1.54 1.05
C ILE A 19 8.34 -1.70 -0.32
N LEU A 20 7.91 -0.86 -1.27
CA LEU A 20 8.58 -0.71 -2.55
C LEU A 20 9.55 0.48 -2.47
N SER A 21 10.84 0.19 -2.56
CA SER A 21 11.89 1.22 -2.58
C SER A 21 12.37 1.45 -4.01
N ILE A 22 12.28 2.67 -4.48
CA ILE A 22 12.75 3.08 -5.81
C ILE A 22 14.03 3.90 -5.62
N HIS A 23 15.13 3.37 -6.17
CA HIS A 23 16.44 4.02 -6.17
C HIS A 23 16.66 4.75 -7.49
N ASN A 24 17.26 5.94 -7.44
CA ASN A 24 17.67 6.65 -8.64
C ASN A 24 18.95 5.98 -9.22
N PRO A 25 18.91 5.39 -10.42
CA PRO A 25 20.06 4.66 -10.99
C PRO A 25 21.18 5.58 -11.52
N TYR A 26 20.97 6.91 -11.57
CA TYR A 26 21.90 7.84 -12.21
C TYR A 26 22.92 8.50 -11.28
N GLU A 27 22.99 8.11 -9.99
CA GLU A 27 23.84 8.78 -8.98
C GLU A 27 25.28 8.27 -8.88
N ASN A 28 25.77 7.44 -9.79
CA ASN A 28 27.17 6.95 -9.77
C ASN A 28 28.17 7.83 -10.51
N ASN A 29 27.83 9.05 -10.96
CA ASN A 29 28.77 9.98 -11.59
C ASN A 29 28.97 11.25 -10.76
N THR A 30 30.00 11.18 -9.90
CA THR A 30 30.93 12.27 -9.53
C THR A 30 30.39 13.70 -9.55
N LEU A 31 29.55 14.08 -8.62
CA LEU A 31 29.52 15.42 -8.00
C LEU A 31 28.72 15.28 -6.71
N ASN A 32 29.34 15.59 -5.58
CA ASN A 32 28.76 15.54 -4.23
C ASN A 32 27.40 16.24 -4.12
N PHE A 33 26.33 15.51 -4.26
CA PHE A 33 25.03 15.88 -3.71
C PHE A 33 24.56 14.73 -2.82
N ASP A 34 24.50 15.01 -1.54
CA ASP A 34 24.02 14.10 -0.47
C ASP A 34 22.50 13.84 -0.56
N ASN A 35 22.00 13.36 -1.70
CA ASN A 35 20.59 13.01 -1.84
C ASN A 35 20.44 11.69 -2.59
N ASN A 36 20.78 10.59 -1.90
CA ASN A 36 20.21 9.29 -2.21
C ASN A 36 18.71 9.33 -1.85
N GLU A 37 17.91 10.01 -2.62
CA GLU A 37 16.46 9.97 -2.43
C GLU A 37 15.95 8.59 -2.83
N VAL A 38 15.90 7.71 -1.86
CA VAL A 38 15.15 6.46 -1.96
C VAL A 38 13.69 6.81 -1.71
N LYS A 39 12.86 6.68 -2.73
CA LYS A 39 11.43 6.87 -2.56
C LYS A 39 10.79 5.54 -2.15
N ASN A 40 10.24 5.50 -0.94
CA ASN A 40 9.59 4.35 -0.38
C ASN A 40 8.06 4.48 -0.52
N TYR A 41 7.42 3.37 -0.90
CA TYR A 41 5.98 3.23 -0.92
C TYR A 41 5.60 2.04 -0.04
N LYS A 42 5.01 2.31 1.13
CA LYS A 42 4.50 1.28 2.05
C LYS A 42 3.04 1.01 1.73
N GLY A 43 2.68 -0.25 1.67
CA GLY A 43 1.32 -0.68 1.43
C GLY A 43 1.12 -2.16 1.73
N ILE A 44 0.02 -2.72 1.27
CA ILE A 44 -0.27 -4.15 1.38
C ILE A 44 -0.32 -4.79 0.00
N ILE A 45 0.07 -6.06 -0.06
CA ILE A 45 -0.01 -6.86 -1.28
C ILE A 45 -1.45 -7.35 -1.45
N THR A 46 -2.14 -6.85 -2.47
CA THR A 46 -3.53 -7.22 -2.74
C THR A 46 -3.68 -8.23 -3.88
N TYR A 47 -2.64 -8.43 -4.65
CA TYR A 47 -2.62 -9.38 -5.75
C TYR A 47 -1.21 -9.89 -6.00
N ILE A 48 -1.11 -11.17 -6.31
CA ILE A 48 0.13 -11.81 -6.74
C ILE A 48 -0.15 -12.78 -7.88
N LYS A 49 0.67 -12.76 -8.90
CA LYS A 49 0.61 -13.67 -10.03
C LYS A 49 1.98 -14.24 -10.34
N TYR A 50 2.07 -15.55 -10.43
CA TYR A 50 3.24 -16.20 -10.97
C TYR A 50 3.29 -16.06 -12.49
N LEU A 51 4.39 -15.55 -13.02
CA LEU A 51 4.57 -15.25 -14.45
C LEU A 51 5.34 -16.36 -15.18
N GLY A 52 6.04 -17.22 -14.43
CA GLY A 52 6.81 -18.31 -15.03
C GLY A 52 8.22 -18.40 -14.50
N ILE A 53 8.99 -19.24 -15.14
CA ILE A 53 10.39 -19.56 -14.82
C ILE A 53 11.26 -19.28 -16.05
N ASN A 54 12.43 -18.72 -15.82
CA ASN A 54 13.48 -18.59 -16.83
C ASN A 54 14.74 -19.35 -16.41
N HIS A 55 15.49 -19.82 -17.40
CA HIS A 55 16.76 -20.53 -17.20
C HIS A 55 17.91 -19.61 -17.62
N GLU A 56 18.80 -19.30 -16.70
CA GLU A 56 20.08 -18.67 -17.03
C GLU A 56 21.20 -19.69 -16.85
N SER A 57 21.99 -19.91 -17.90
CA SER A 57 23.22 -20.68 -17.82
C SER A 57 24.32 -19.76 -17.30
N ALA A 58 24.65 -19.82 -16.02
CA ALA A 58 25.82 -19.13 -15.49
C ALA A 58 27.06 -19.97 -15.74
N LEU A 59 28.04 -19.44 -16.52
CA LEU A 59 29.38 -19.95 -16.58
C LEU A 59 30.14 -19.40 -15.37
N ASN A 60 30.45 -20.24 -14.37
CA ASN A 60 31.36 -19.87 -13.31
C ASN A 60 32.78 -19.81 -13.89
N ILE A 61 33.27 -18.59 -14.13
CA ILE A 61 34.65 -18.35 -14.70
C ILE A 61 35.74 -18.52 -13.63
N ASN A 62 35.38 -18.72 -12.36
CA ASN A 62 36.32 -18.63 -11.24
C ASN A 62 36.89 -19.96 -10.74
N ASP A 63 36.58 -21.10 -11.39
CA ASP A 63 37.13 -22.38 -10.96
C ASP A 63 37.72 -23.11 -12.14
N SER A 64 39.09 -23.15 -12.17
CA SER A 64 39.86 -23.72 -13.26
C SER A 64 39.88 -25.26 -13.30
N THR A 65 39.05 -25.93 -12.49
CA THR A 65 39.08 -27.39 -12.34
C THR A 65 37.75 -28.12 -12.53
N SER A 66 36.62 -27.43 -12.65
CA SER A 66 35.35 -28.11 -12.96
C SER A 66 34.41 -27.24 -13.81
N ASN A 67 34.28 -27.63 -15.09
CA ASN A 67 33.28 -27.08 -16.02
C ASN A 67 31.84 -27.56 -15.64
N THR A 68 31.38 -27.31 -14.44
CA THR A 68 30.02 -27.64 -14.05
C THR A 68 29.12 -26.44 -14.40
N LYS A 69 28.34 -26.57 -15.48
CA LYS A 69 27.25 -25.61 -15.79
C LYS A 69 26.24 -25.70 -14.68
N GLN A 70 26.19 -24.69 -13.82
CA GLN A 70 25.12 -24.55 -12.83
C GLN A 70 23.92 -23.87 -13.51
N ILE A 71 22.83 -24.60 -13.67
CA ILE A 71 21.59 -24.02 -14.18
C ILE A 71 20.90 -23.31 -13.03
N GLN A 72 20.78 -22.00 -13.12
CA GLN A 72 20.07 -21.20 -12.15
C GLN A 72 18.65 -20.93 -12.68
N TYR A 73 17.65 -21.26 -11.87
CA TYR A 73 16.23 -21.03 -12.18
C TYR A 73 15.79 -19.73 -11.51
N LYS A 74 15.23 -18.80 -12.30
CA LYS A 74 14.63 -17.56 -11.80
C LYS A 74 13.13 -17.63 -11.94
N HIS A 75 12.40 -17.43 -10.85
CA HIS A 75 10.95 -17.36 -10.82
C HIS A 75 10.50 -15.91 -10.87
N PHE A 76 9.52 -15.60 -11.71
CA PHE A 76 8.99 -14.26 -11.88
C PHE A 76 7.58 -14.18 -11.33
N PHE A 77 7.32 -13.09 -10.59
CA PHE A 77 6.02 -12.79 -10.01
C PHE A 77 5.63 -11.35 -10.33
N SER A 78 4.33 -11.11 -10.50
CA SER A 78 3.75 -9.78 -10.53
C SER A 78 3.00 -9.54 -9.23
N PHE A 79 3.20 -8.37 -8.62
CA PHE A 79 2.53 -7.96 -7.39
C PHE A 79 1.72 -6.69 -7.63
N LYS A 80 0.61 -6.54 -6.91
CA LYS A 80 -0.09 -5.27 -6.78
C LYS A 80 0.03 -4.81 -5.33
N LEU A 81 0.75 -3.70 -5.13
CA LEU A 81 0.86 -2.99 -3.86
C LEU A 81 -0.19 -1.89 -3.84
N GLN A 82 -0.97 -1.80 -2.79
CA GLN A 82 -1.99 -0.78 -2.61
C GLN A 82 -1.92 -0.18 -1.20
N SER A 83 -2.51 1.00 -1.05
CA SER A 83 -2.73 1.61 0.26
C SER A 83 -3.44 0.65 1.20
N VAL A 84 -3.09 0.70 2.48
CA VAL A 84 -3.79 -0.04 3.53
C VAL A 84 -5.27 0.33 3.63
N LEU A 85 -5.65 1.53 3.18
CA LEU A 85 -7.04 2.00 3.12
C LEU A 85 -7.93 1.12 2.24
N ILE A 86 -7.35 0.31 1.35
CA ILE A 86 -8.14 -0.64 0.54
C ILE A 86 -8.94 -1.63 1.42
N ARG A 87 -8.50 -1.89 2.65
CA ARG A 87 -9.23 -2.74 3.61
C ARG A 87 -10.62 -2.20 3.92
N LEU A 88 -10.81 -0.87 3.87
CA LEU A 88 -12.10 -0.22 4.08
C LEU A 88 -13.08 -0.48 2.92
N SER A 89 -12.59 -0.97 1.78
CA SER A 89 -13.44 -1.31 0.63
C SER A 89 -14.02 -2.73 0.70
N LEU A 90 -13.58 -3.55 1.65
CA LEU A 90 -13.90 -4.98 1.70
C LEU A 90 -15.30 -5.28 2.22
N ASN A 91 -15.96 -4.33 2.86
CA ASN A 91 -17.34 -4.48 3.32
C ASN A 91 -18.21 -3.32 2.86
N LYS A 92 -19.53 -3.52 2.91
CA LYS A 92 -20.51 -2.47 2.72
C LYS A 92 -21.34 -2.34 3.98
N ALA A 93 -21.70 -1.10 4.31
CA ALA A 93 -22.46 -0.82 5.51
C ALA A 93 -23.65 0.09 5.25
N ASN A 94 -24.60 0.05 6.19
CA ASN A 94 -25.70 1.00 6.30
C ASN A 94 -25.64 1.58 7.70
N ARG A 95 -25.27 2.86 7.81
CA ARG A 95 -25.15 3.59 9.07
C ARG A 95 -25.81 4.94 8.97
N ILE A 96 -26.32 5.40 10.09
CA ILE A 96 -26.90 6.73 10.23
C ILE A 96 -26.17 7.43 11.38
N TYR A 97 -25.69 8.63 11.09
CA TYR A 97 -25.07 9.51 12.07
C TYR A 97 -25.96 10.74 12.20
N THR A 98 -26.28 11.13 13.42
CA THR A 98 -27.19 12.26 13.71
C THR A 98 -26.49 13.27 14.61
N HIS A 99 -26.79 14.56 14.41
CA HIS A 99 -26.26 15.65 15.22
C HIS A 99 -24.74 15.60 15.36
N THR A 100 -24.04 15.52 14.23
CA THR A 100 -22.59 15.42 14.18
C THR A 100 -22.04 16.07 12.92
N ASN A 101 -20.76 16.41 12.91
CA ASN A 101 -20.11 16.94 11.73
C ASN A 101 -19.36 15.85 10.96
N ILE A 102 -18.99 16.17 9.72
CA ILE A 102 -18.34 15.21 8.80
C ILE A 102 -16.99 14.69 9.31
N ILE A 103 -16.23 15.53 10.00
CA ILE A 103 -14.90 15.15 10.53
C ILE A 103 -15.05 14.07 11.60
N GLU A 104 -16.02 14.25 12.52
CA GLU A 104 -16.31 13.25 13.55
C GLU A 104 -16.82 11.95 12.95
N VAL A 105 -17.62 12.00 11.88
CA VAL A 105 -18.07 10.80 11.16
C VAL A 105 -16.89 10.08 10.50
N ILE A 106 -15.97 10.80 9.87
CA ILE A 106 -14.74 10.22 9.28
C ILE A 106 -13.91 9.56 10.39
N LYS A 107 -13.68 10.25 11.52
CA LYS A 107 -12.93 9.70 12.66
C LYS A 107 -13.58 8.43 13.22
N GLN A 108 -14.91 8.44 13.41
CA GLN A 108 -15.63 7.27 13.89
C GLN A 108 -15.51 6.09 12.92
N THR A 109 -15.64 6.36 11.61
CA THR A 109 -15.54 5.31 10.60
C THR A 109 -14.14 4.72 10.55
N LEU A 110 -13.09 5.55 10.59
CA LEU A 110 -11.70 5.08 10.62
C LEU A 110 -11.36 4.38 11.95
N GLY A 111 -12.00 4.77 13.03
CA GLY A 111 -11.84 4.14 14.35
C GLY A 111 -12.18 2.64 14.36
N PHE A 112 -13.09 2.18 13.48
CA PHE A 112 -13.37 0.73 13.34
C PHE A 112 -12.19 -0.07 12.77
N TYR A 113 -11.21 0.61 12.18
CA TYR A 113 -10.06 0.01 11.49
C TYR A 113 -8.73 0.31 12.17
N GLN A 114 -8.74 0.96 13.33
CA GLN A 114 -7.52 1.42 14.00
C GLN A 114 -6.49 0.29 14.20
N ASP A 115 -6.95 -0.88 14.60
CA ASP A 115 -6.08 -2.03 14.88
C ASP A 115 -5.47 -2.68 13.62
N ILE A 116 -5.99 -2.37 12.44
CA ILE A 116 -5.56 -3.00 11.19
C ILE A 116 -4.93 -2.03 10.19
N LEU A 117 -5.11 -0.71 10.38
CA LEU A 117 -4.48 0.28 9.52
C LEU A 117 -2.98 0.43 9.80
N HIS A 118 -2.56 0.25 11.05
CA HIS A 118 -1.17 0.38 11.51
C HIS A 118 -0.53 1.71 11.06
N LYS A 119 -1.35 2.77 10.92
CA LYS A 119 -0.93 4.12 10.58
C LYS A 119 -1.58 5.13 11.51
N GLU A 120 -0.88 6.19 11.77
CA GLU A 120 -1.44 7.37 12.43
C GLU A 120 -2.39 8.10 11.49
N ILE A 121 -3.37 8.82 12.04
CA ILE A 121 -4.30 9.62 11.25
C ILE A 121 -4.18 11.06 11.73
N ASP A 122 -3.76 11.93 10.82
CA ASP A 122 -3.51 13.34 11.10
C ASP A 122 -4.58 14.22 10.47
N TYR A 123 -5.20 15.05 11.29
CA TYR A 123 -6.21 16.05 10.93
C TYR A 123 -5.71 17.48 11.15
N SER A 124 -4.41 17.68 11.42
CA SER A 124 -3.84 19.01 11.74
C SER A 124 -4.01 20.03 10.61
N ASN A 125 -4.16 19.55 9.38
CA ASN A 125 -4.38 20.37 8.18
C ASN A 125 -5.87 20.56 7.83
N ILE A 126 -6.77 20.27 8.75
CA ILE A 126 -8.18 20.63 8.65
C ILE A 126 -8.36 21.98 9.35
N HIS A 127 -8.63 23.02 8.56
CA HIS A 127 -8.70 24.40 9.04
C HIS A 127 -10.13 24.95 9.06
N PHE A 128 -11.03 24.42 8.21
CA PHE A 128 -12.41 24.83 8.22
C PHE A 128 -13.19 24.23 9.39
N ASN A 129 -14.11 25.01 9.92
CA ASN A 129 -15.07 24.54 10.92
C ASN A 129 -16.29 23.96 10.18
N TYR A 130 -16.41 22.63 10.18
CA TYR A 130 -17.53 21.94 9.58
C TYR A 130 -18.72 21.91 10.54
N GLU A 131 -19.84 22.45 10.08
CA GLU A 131 -21.05 22.54 10.88
C GLU A 131 -21.66 21.15 11.15
N GLU A 132 -22.37 21.08 12.27
CA GLU A 132 -23.17 19.91 12.62
C GLU A 132 -24.30 19.73 11.59
N GLN A 133 -24.49 18.49 11.15
CA GLN A 133 -25.59 18.09 10.27
C GLN A 133 -26.59 17.24 11.04
N GLU A 134 -27.89 17.44 10.78
CA GLU A 134 -28.93 16.63 11.40
C GLU A 134 -28.81 15.16 11.07
N LEU A 135 -28.40 14.86 9.81
CA LEU A 135 -28.30 13.49 9.32
C LEU A 135 -27.17 13.33 8.31
N ILE A 136 -26.28 12.40 8.56
CA ILE A 136 -25.30 11.90 7.59
C ILE A 136 -25.55 10.39 7.44
N SER A 137 -25.76 9.92 6.23
CA SER A 137 -26.06 8.51 5.98
C SER A 137 -25.03 7.84 5.09
N GLN A 138 -24.70 6.62 5.45
CA GLN A 138 -24.02 5.64 4.61
C GLN A 138 -25.05 4.60 4.17
N TYR A 139 -25.20 4.39 2.88
CA TYR A 139 -26.17 3.44 2.36
C TYR A 139 -25.57 2.54 1.29
N ASN A 140 -25.45 1.26 1.60
CA ASN A 140 -24.94 0.20 0.71
C ASN A 140 -23.63 0.54 -0.02
N GLU A 141 -22.78 1.32 0.61
CA GLU A 141 -21.44 1.68 0.11
C GLU A 141 -20.36 1.17 1.06
N SER A 142 -19.14 1.01 0.55
CA SER A 142 -18.01 0.64 1.40
C SER A 142 -17.60 1.81 2.30
N ASP A 143 -16.89 1.50 3.39
CA ASP A 143 -16.37 2.55 4.27
C ASP A 143 -15.37 3.46 3.54
N LEU A 144 -14.60 2.92 2.59
CA LEU A 144 -13.71 3.72 1.74
C LEU A 144 -14.50 4.66 0.84
N ASP A 145 -15.53 4.16 0.14
CA ASP A 145 -16.36 4.99 -0.73
C ASP A 145 -17.08 6.08 0.08
N PHE A 146 -17.58 5.72 1.27
CA PHE A 146 -18.26 6.64 2.17
C PHE A 146 -17.35 7.80 2.61
N ILE A 147 -16.15 7.48 3.14
CA ILE A 147 -15.17 8.51 3.54
C ILE A 147 -14.76 9.35 2.33
N THR A 148 -14.50 8.71 1.17
CA THR A 148 -14.11 9.41 -0.05
C THR A 148 -15.21 10.38 -0.49
N ARG A 149 -16.46 9.94 -0.49
CA ARG A 149 -17.61 10.78 -0.85
C ARG A 149 -17.80 11.95 0.11
N LEU A 150 -17.74 11.70 1.43
CA LEU A 150 -17.84 12.76 2.43
C LEU A 150 -16.73 13.79 2.28
N SER A 151 -15.50 13.33 2.13
CA SER A 151 -14.34 14.18 1.96
C SER A 151 -14.47 15.04 0.70
N HIS A 152 -14.69 14.40 -0.45
CA HIS A 152 -14.79 15.07 -1.73
C HIS A 152 -15.92 16.12 -1.78
N ASN A 153 -17.10 15.80 -1.24
CA ASN A 153 -18.24 16.71 -1.24
C ASN A 153 -18.02 17.95 -0.36
N ASN A 154 -17.07 17.92 0.54
CA ASN A 154 -16.77 19.00 1.47
C ASN A 154 -15.39 19.64 1.25
N GLY A 155 -14.75 19.38 0.11
CA GLY A 155 -13.45 19.96 -0.22
C GLY A 155 -12.28 19.40 0.58
N ILE A 156 -12.47 18.24 1.23
CA ILE A 156 -11.42 17.55 1.96
C ILE A 156 -10.75 16.56 1.00
N PHE A 157 -9.44 16.50 1.03
CA PHE A 157 -8.66 15.45 0.39
C PHE A 157 -7.81 14.71 1.42
N PHE A 158 -7.41 13.50 1.12
CA PHE A 158 -6.53 12.74 1.96
C PHE A 158 -5.46 12.03 1.14
N TYR A 159 -4.31 11.89 1.73
CA TYR A 159 -3.15 11.17 1.17
C TYR A 159 -2.41 10.45 2.29
N GLU A 160 -1.46 9.59 1.94
CA GLU A 160 -0.67 8.88 2.93
C GLU A 160 0.82 8.91 2.59
N ASP A 161 1.63 8.84 3.62
CA ASP A 161 3.04 8.48 3.56
C ASP A 161 3.27 7.07 4.16
N GLU A 162 4.50 6.76 4.54
CA GLU A 162 4.83 5.45 5.10
C GLU A 162 4.08 5.13 6.40
N ASN A 163 3.81 6.11 7.25
CA ASN A 163 3.31 5.91 8.61
C ASN A 163 2.00 6.63 8.93
N THR A 164 1.61 7.61 8.11
CA THR A 164 0.52 8.53 8.45
C THR A 164 -0.45 8.70 7.28
N ILE A 165 -1.72 8.81 7.60
CA ILE A 165 -2.80 9.21 6.69
C ILE A 165 -3.18 10.64 7.07
N TYR A 166 -3.05 11.57 6.13
CA TYR A 166 -3.32 12.99 6.33
C TYR A 166 -4.65 13.37 5.72
N PHE A 167 -5.45 14.11 6.47
CA PHE A 167 -6.67 14.77 5.98
C PHE A 167 -6.44 16.28 5.92
N CYS A 168 -6.75 16.89 4.78
CA CYS A 168 -6.49 18.29 4.50
C CYS A 168 -7.68 18.92 3.78
N ASP A 169 -7.93 20.22 4.00
CA ASP A 169 -8.99 20.99 3.34
C ASP A 169 -8.48 22.25 2.62
N VAL A 170 -7.15 22.47 2.57
CA VAL A 170 -6.49 23.61 1.88
C VAL A 170 -5.22 23.11 1.20
#